data_b202244bb8e68895ef1d8762ecb06103
#
_entry.id   b202244bb8e68895ef1d8762ecb06103
#
_cell.length_a   1.000
_cell.length_b   1.000
_cell.length_c   1.000
_cell.angle_alpha   90.00
_cell.angle_beta   90.00
_cell.angle_gamma   90.00
#
_symmetry.space_group_name_H-M   'P 1'
#
loop_
_entity.id
_entity.type
_entity.pdbx_description
1 polymer ?
#
loop_
_entity_poly.entity_id
_entity_poly.type
_entity_poly.pdbx_seq_one_letter_code
_entity_poly.pdbx_strand_id
1 'polypeptide(L)'
;MEVYWQIAQIVVKNYETNPYNHPSNTIPDSAAAAAVALGFRLVAAGTGMCVEELEGAERLDFGGVAELETPADSEMEKVCENTVSLDFKQARSSSFVPAIRSGDWSDIGGRDYMEDAHVCISDLAKNFGHNSVDDEIISFYGVFDGHGGKDAAHYVRDNLPRVIVEDADFPLELEKVVRRSFVQTDSQFAERCSHQDALSSGTTALTAMIFGRSLLVANAGDCRAVLSRRGTAIEMSKDHRTCCLNERKRIESLGGYVDDGYLNGQLAVTRALGDWHLEGLKEVGEPGGPLSAEPELKMITLTKEDEFLIIGSDGIWDFFSNQNAVDFTRKRLQEHNDLRLCCKQIVEEAIRRGASDNLTAVMVSFHQEAPPQLRVNRTGRVERSISAEGLHSLRVLLEGQ
;
A
#
# COMPACT_ATOMS: atom_id res chain seq x y z
N MET A 1 -19.77 -9.92 22.69
CA MET A 1 -19.21 -11.12 23.35
C MET A 1 -18.41 -11.95 22.34
N GLU A 2 -19.00 -12.40 21.25
CA GLU A 2 -18.35 -13.26 20.26
C GLU A 2 -17.12 -12.60 19.60
N VAL A 3 -17.17 -11.31 19.26
CA VAL A 3 -16.03 -10.55 18.70
C VAL A 3 -14.85 -10.44 19.69
N TYR A 4 -15.12 -10.21 20.97
CA TYR A 4 -14.07 -10.15 22.00
C TYR A 4 -13.42 -11.51 22.25
N TRP A 5 -14.21 -12.58 22.18
CA TRP A 5 -13.71 -13.96 22.25
C TRP A 5 -12.79 -14.29 21.08
N GLN A 6 -13.15 -13.88 19.85
CA GLN A 6 -12.30 -14.04 18.67
C GLN A 6 -10.99 -13.25 18.79
N ILE A 7 -11.03 -12.03 19.30
CA ILE A 7 -9.81 -11.21 19.52
C ILE A 7 -8.88 -11.90 20.54
N ALA A 8 -9.41 -12.42 21.64
CA ALA A 8 -8.63 -13.15 22.63
C ALA A 8 -7.97 -14.41 22.04
N GLN A 9 -8.67 -15.17 21.21
CA GLN A 9 -8.15 -16.33 20.47
C GLN A 9 -7.02 -15.95 19.50
N ILE A 10 -7.14 -14.82 18.80
CA ILE A 10 -6.10 -14.30 17.90
C ILE A 10 -4.83 -13.94 18.67
N VAL A 11 -4.95 -13.31 19.84
CA VAL A 11 -3.81 -12.96 20.71
C VAL A 11 -3.07 -14.22 21.17
N VAL A 12 -3.79 -15.26 21.61
CA VAL A 12 -3.21 -16.54 22.01
C VAL A 12 -2.50 -17.22 20.83
N LYS A 13 -3.16 -17.31 19.69
CA LYS A 13 -2.60 -17.93 18.48
C LYS A 13 -1.32 -17.24 18.01
N ASN A 14 -1.30 -15.90 18.01
CA ASN A 14 -0.12 -15.12 17.64
C ASN A 14 1.03 -15.31 18.65
N TYR A 15 0.73 -15.53 19.93
CA TYR A 15 1.74 -15.82 20.94
C TYR A 15 2.36 -17.22 20.76
N GLU A 16 1.55 -18.24 20.48
CA GLU A 16 1.99 -19.62 20.25
C GLU A 16 2.79 -19.80 18.95
N THR A 17 2.48 -19.03 17.91
CA THR A 17 3.14 -19.13 16.60
C THR A 17 4.41 -18.30 16.47
N ASN A 18 4.78 -17.52 17.48
CA ASN A 18 6.00 -16.69 17.44
C ASN A 18 7.24 -17.57 17.73
N PRO A 19 8.16 -17.77 16.76
CA PRO A 19 9.32 -18.66 16.89
C PRO A 19 10.36 -18.21 17.94
N TYR A 20 10.21 -17.01 18.52
CA TYR A 20 11.09 -16.48 19.56
C TYR A 20 10.57 -16.68 20.97
N ASN A 21 9.37 -17.27 21.16
CA ASN A 21 8.81 -17.57 22.46
C ASN A 21 9.22 -19.00 22.92
N HIS A 22 10.09 -19.09 23.92
CA HIS A 22 10.46 -20.34 24.54
C HIS A 22 9.38 -20.78 25.55
N PRO A 23 9.10 -22.11 25.73
CA PRO A 23 8.06 -22.63 26.62
C PRO A 23 8.22 -22.26 28.12
N SER A 24 9.33 -21.63 28.50
CA SER A 24 9.64 -21.18 29.86
C SER A 24 9.41 -19.70 30.12
N ASN A 25 8.97 -18.92 29.13
CA ASN A 25 8.73 -17.50 29.32
C ASN A 25 7.35 -17.24 29.93
N THR A 26 7.32 -16.48 31.02
CA THR A 26 6.10 -15.94 31.61
C THR A 26 5.39 -15.01 30.63
N ILE A 27 4.04 -15.05 30.62
CA ILE A 27 3.20 -14.18 29.81
C ILE A 27 3.59 -12.72 30.08
N PRO A 28 3.83 -11.87 29.05
CA PRO A 28 4.08 -10.45 29.29
C PRO A 28 2.89 -9.82 30.02
N ASP A 29 3.17 -9.03 31.02
CA ASP A 29 2.15 -8.33 31.87
C ASP A 29 1.13 -7.56 31.02
N SER A 30 1.53 -7.05 29.87
CA SER A 30 0.65 -6.34 28.93
C SER A 30 -0.42 -7.24 28.29
N ALA A 31 -0.09 -8.50 27.96
CA ALA A 31 -1.06 -9.43 27.35
C ALA A 31 -2.02 -9.98 28.40
N ALA A 32 -1.51 -10.26 29.61
CA ALA A 32 -2.33 -10.67 30.75
C ALA A 32 -3.28 -9.55 31.18
N ALA A 33 -2.80 -8.30 31.26
CA ALA A 33 -3.62 -7.13 31.60
C ALA A 33 -4.72 -6.87 30.56
N ALA A 34 -4.44 -7.05 29.26
CA ALA A 34 -5.44 -6.89 28.21
C ALA A 34 -6.54 -7.96 28.27
N ALA A 35 -6.18 -9.20 28.57
CA ALA A 35 -7.17 -10.28 28.73
C ALA A 35 -8.09 -10.05 29.94
N VAL A 36 -7.54 -9.63 31.08
CA VAL A 36 -8.31 -9.32 32.29
C VAL A 36 -9.25 -8.12 32.09
N ALA A 37 -8.79 -7.09 31.39
CA ALA A 37 -9.62 -5.91 31.05
C ALA A 37 -10.82 -6.27 30.15
N LEU A 38 -10.75 -7.38 29.42
CA LEU A 38 -11.82 -7.90 28.56
C LEU A 38 -12.70 -8.94 29.26
N GLY A 39 -12.43 -9.25 30.55
CA GLY A 39 -13.20 -10.23 31.34
C GLY A 39 -12.77 -11.69 31.12
N PHE A 40 -11.54 -11.94 30.65
CA PHE A 40 -11.01 -13.28 30.40
C PHE A 40 -9.72 -13.54 31.18
N ARG A 41 -9.42 -14.81 31.42
CA ARG A 41 -8.16 -15.26 32.04
C ARG A 41 -7.41 -16.20 31.09
N LEU A 42 -6.11 -15.96 30.95
CA LEU A 42 -5.21 -16.85 30.21
C LEU A 42 -4.74 -17.97 31.17
N VAL A 43 -4.98 -19.23 30.81
CA VAL A 43 -4.62 -20.40 31.60
C VAL A 43 -3.75 -21.34 30.76
N ALA A 44 -2.66 -21.81 31.34
CA ALA A 44 -1.84 -22.86 30.74
C ALA A 44 -2.50 -24.22 30.90
N ALA A 45 -2.85 -24.91 29.82
CA ALA A 45 -3.44 -26.23 29.80
C ALA A 45 -2.61 -27.18 28.90
N GLY A 46 -1.89 -28.06 29.55
CA GLY A 46 -1.06 -29.05 28.81
C GLY A 46 0.09 -28.44 28.05
N THR A 47 0.12 -28.60 26.71
CA THR A 47 1.13 -28.07 25.80
C THR A 47 0.75 -26.73 25.16
N GLY A 48 -0.39 -26.12 25.52
CA GLY A 48 -0.90 -24.88 24.94
C GLY A 48 -1.56 -23.97 25.98
N MET A 49 -1.96 -22.77 25.56
CA MET A 49 -2.71 -21.81 26.37
C MET A 49 -4.18 -21.75 25.93
N CYS A 50 -5.09 -21.63 26.90
CA CYS A 50 -6.51 -21.41 26.65
C CYS A 50 -7.01 -20.10 27.28
N VAL A 51 -8.16 -19.65 26.79
CA VAL A 51 -8.88 -18.47 27.27
C VAL A 51 -10.09 -18.98 28.06
N GLU A 52 -10.22 -18.58 29.32
CA GLU A 52 -11.40 -18.84 30.16
C GLU A 52 -12.10 -17.55 30.52
N GLU A 53 -13.44 -17.57 30.52
CA GLU A 53 -14.25 -16.43 30.94
C GLU A 53 -14.21 -16.36 32.47
N LEU A 54 -14.02 -15.17 33.05
CA LEU A 54 -14.04 -14.95 34.49
C LEU A 54 -15.49 -15.00 34.98
N GLU A 55 -15.89 -16.10 35.62
CA GLU A 55 -17.18 -16.18 36.30
C GLU A 55 -17.20 -15.22 37.51
N GLY A 56 -18.12 -14.24 37.50
CA GLY A 56 -18.37 -13.35 38.62
C GLY A 56 -17.65 -12.00 38.59
N ALA A 57 -17.05 -11.61 37.48
CA ALA A 57 -16.57 -10.24 37.33
C ALA A 57 -17.77 -9.28 37.23
N GLU A 58 -18.07 -8.58 38.32
CA GLU A 58 -19.01 -7.45 38.30
C GLU A 58 -18.49 -6.43 37.25
N ARG A 59 -19.37 -6.09 36.29
CA ARG A 59 -19.12 -5.04 35.31
C ARG A 59 -18.77 -3.76 36.05
N LEU A 60 -17.58 -3.24 35.87
CA LEU A 60 -17.23 -1.88 36.24
C LEU A 60 -18.10 -0.94 35.42
N ASP A 61 -19.19 -0.52 36.00
CA ASP A 61 -20.07 0.52 35.48
C ASP A 61 -19.38 1.87 35.71
N PHE A 62 -18.96 2.54 34.63
CA PHE A 62 -18.40 3.88 34.70
C PHE A 62 -19.50 4.95 34.86
N GLY A 63 -20.34 4.80 35.86
CA GLY A 63 -21.38 5.73 36.17
C GLY A 63 -21.59 5.81 37.70
N GLY A 64 -20.79 6.64 38.38
CA GLY A 64 -21.03 6.89 39.79
C GLY A 64 -19.85 7.58 40.46
N VAL A 65 -19.84 8.90 40.48
CA VAL A 65 -18.95 9.72 41.30
C VAL A 65 -19.44 9.63 42.73
N ALA A 66 -18.68 8.99 43.62
CA ALA A 66 -18.88 9.09 45.06
C ALA A 66 -18.01 10.23 45.60
N GLU A 67 -18.67 11.20 46.19
CA GLU A 67 -18.09 12.32 46.91
C GLU A 67 -17.23 11.83 48.09
N LEU A 68 -15.98 12.28 48.14
CA LEU A 68 -15.14 12.28 49.35
C LEU A 68 -14.72 13.72 49.61
N GLU A 69 -15.33 14.30 50.64
CA GLU A 69 -14.97 15.61 51.17
C GLU A 69 -13.56 15.57 51.79
N THR A 70 -12.69 16.51 51.39
CA THR A 70 -11.54 16.99 52.15
C THR A 70 -11.26 18.45 51.80
N PRO A 71 -10.66 19.26 52.70
CA PRO A 71 -10.87 20.71 52.72
C PRO A 71 -9.87 21.50 51.88
N ALA A 72 -10.40 22.58 51.34
CA ALA A 72 -9.77 23.85 50.93
C ALA A 72 -8.31 23.89 50.48
N ASP A 73 -8.12 24.04 49.14
CA ASP A 73 -7.14 24.94 48.59
C ASP A 73 -7.59 25.44 47.20
N SER A 74 -8.04 26.69 47.18
CA SER A 74 -8.80 27.29 46.10
C SER A 74 -7.98 27.93 44.97
N GLU A 75 -6.67 27.64 44.82
CA GLU A 75 -5.83 28.23 43.80
C GLU A 75 -5.27 27.26 42.72
N MET A 76 -5.38 25.94 42.94
CA MET A 76 -4.83 24.97 41.99
C MET A 76 -5.84 24.49 40.93
N GLU A 77 -7.14 24.64 41.14
CA GLU A 77 -8.20 24.22 40.18
C GLU A 77 -8.30 25.11 38.94
N LYS A 78 -7.89 26.39 39.00
CA LYS A 78 -7.99 27.31 37.85
C LYS A 78 -6.94 27.11 36.76
N VAL A 79 -5.84 26.42 37.06
CA VAL A 79 -4.76 26.16 36.08
C VAL A 79 -5.02 24.90 35.26
N CYS A 80 -5.69 23.88 35.84
CA CYS A 80 -6.00 22.65 35.13
C CYS A 80 -7.17 22.76 34.15
N GLU A 81 -8.23 23.55 34.46
CA GLU A 81 -9.38 23.69 33.57
C GLU A 81 -9.07 24.45 32.28
N ASN A 82 -8.12 25.39 32.30
CA ASN A 82 -7.74 26.15 31.10
C ASN A 82 -6.84 25.37 30.13
N THR A 83 -6.05 24.40 30.60
CA THR A 83 -5.19 23.56 29.74
C THR A 83 -5.98 22.45 29.04
N VAL A 84 -6.91 21.81 29.73
CA VAL A 84 -7.75 20.74 29.17
C VAL A 84 -8.74 21.28 28.13
N SER A 85 -9.29 22.49 28.34
CA SER A 85 -10.23 23.08 27.39
C SER A 85 -9.58 23.61 26.12
N LEU A 86 -8.29 23.97 26.15
CA LEU A 86 -7.53 24.41 24.96
C LEU A 86 -7.16 23.23 24.07
N ASP A 87 -6.76 22.08 24.64
CA ASP A 87 -6.43 20.88 23.87
C ASP A 87 -7.68 20.23 23.22
N PHE A 88 -8.83 20.25 23.88
CA PHE A 88 -10.09 19.75 23.32
C PHE A 88 -10.66 20.66 22.22
N LYS A 89 -10.44 21.96 22.26
CA LYS A 89 -10.84 22.90 21.19
C LYS A 89 -9.89 22.85 20.00
N GLN A 90 -8.60 22.55 20.21
CA GLN A 90 -7.66 22.32 19.11
C GLN A 90 -7.83 20.93 18.47
N ALA A 91 -8.26 19.93 19.20
CA ALA A 91 -8.56 18.60 18.66
C ALA A 91 -9.85 18.56 17.79
N ARG A 92 -10.75 19.54 17.92
CA ARG A 92 -11.94 19.73 17.06
C ARG A 92 -11.69 20.57 15.80
N SER A 93 -10.49 21.11 15.62
CA SER A 93 -10.14 21.97 14.50
C SER A 93 -9.43 21.17 13.41
N SER A 94 -10.17 20.90 12.35
CA SER A 94 -9.84 20.35 11.04
C SER A 94 -9.65 18.83 10.95
N SER A 95 -10.75 18.11 10.71
CA SER A 95 -10.67 16.84 10.00
C SER A 95 -10.00 17.12 8.64
N PHE A 96 -8.81 16.57 8.41
CA PHE A 96 -8.16 16.64 7.11
C PHE A 96 -9.05 15.99 6.06
N VAL A 97 -9.39 16.73 5.01
CA VAL A 97 -10.07 16.21 3.81
C VAL A 97 -9.08 16.34 2.67
N PRO A 98 -8.68 15.24 2.01
CA PRO A 98 -7.75 15.34 0.90
C PRO A 98 -8.38 16.10 -0.27
N ALA A 99 -7.62 17.06 -0.82
CA ALA A 99 -8.00 17.79 -2.02
C ALA A 99 -7.35 17.10 -3.23
N ILE A 100 -8.07 16.12 -3.80
CA ILE A 100 -7.54 15.24 -4.83
C ILE A 100 -7.34 15.98 -6.14
N ARG A 101 -6.14 15.88 -6.70
CA ARG A 101 -5.74 16.27 -8.05
C ARG A 101 -4.88 15.17 -8.64
N SER A 102 -4.95 14.95 -9.94
CA SER A 102 -4.14 13.94 -10.62
C SER A 102 -3.53 14.46 -11.92
N GLY A 103 -2.51 13.78 -12.39
CA GLY A 103 -1.89 13.93 -13.68
C GLY A 103 -1.29 12.62 -14.11
N ASP A 104 -1.12 12.45 -15.41
CA ASP A 104 -0.63 11.25 -16.05
C ASP A 104 0.26 11.57 -17.25
N TRP A 105 1.15 10.65 -17.56
CA TRP A 105 1.95 10.68 -18.78
C TRP A 105 2.46 9.28 -19.10
N SER A 106 2.45 8.93 -20.40
CA SER A 106 3.04 7.69 -20.91
C SER A 106 3.93 7.99 -22.11
N ASP A 107 4.95 7.17 -22.31
CA ASP A 107 5.87 7.21 -23.44
C ASP A 107 6.21 5.79 -23.89
N ILE A 108 6.37 5.60 -25.19
CA ILE A 108 6.69 4.30 -25.77
C ILE A 108 8.12 3.84 -25.44
N GLY A 109 8.99 4.79 -25.07
CA GLY A 109 10.42 4.51 -24.84
C GLY A 109 11.14 4.06 -26.11
N GLY A 110 11.91 2.99 -25.99
CA GLY A 110 12.63 2.37 -27.09
C GLY A 110 11.95 1.17 -27.73
N ARG A 111 10.69 0.89 -27.37
CA ARG A 111 9.89 -0.24 -27.89
C ARG A 111 9.23 0.12 -29.21
N ASP A 112 8.89 -0.90 -30.02
CA ASP A 112 8.16 -0.71 -31.28
C ASP A 112 6.66 -0.44 -31.06
N TYR A 113 6.10 -0.93 -29.93
CA TYR A 113 4.68 -0.85 -29.60
C TYR A 113 4.48 -0.35 -28.19
N MET A 114 3.34 0.33 -27.96
CA MET A 114 2.86 0.74 -26.65
C MET A 114 1.91 -0.33 -26.13
N GLU A 115 2.30 -1.06 -25.09
CA GLU A 115 1.51 -2.11 -24.45
C GLU A 115 1.00 -1.66 -23.07
N ASP A 116 1.57 -0.60 -22.48
CA ASP A 116 1.06 0.04 -21.27
C ASP A 116 -0.30 0.69 -21.51
N ALA A 117 -1.15 0.60 -20.50
CA ALA A 117 -2.39 1.37 -20.42
C ALA A 117 -2.55 1.99 -19.03
N HIS A 118 -3.29 3.08 -18.93
CA HIS A 118 -3.61 3.69 -17.65
C HIS A 118 -5.01 4.30 -17.65
N VAL A 119 -5.54 4.58 -16.47
CA VAL A 119 -6.84 5.22 -16.28
C VAL A 119 -6.84 6.12 -15.05
N CYS A 120 -7.49 7.29 -15.19
CA CYS A 120 -7.71 8.24 -14.10
C CYS A 120 -9.19 8.64 -14.09
N ILE A 121 -9.94 8.19 -13.08
CA ILE A 121 -11.36 8.47 -12.92
C ILE A 121 -11.56 9.22 -11.61
N SER A 122 -12.06 10.44 -11.69
CA SER A 122 -12.26 11.30 -10.52
C SER A 122 -13.47 10.90 -9.67
N ASP A 123 -14.49 10.28 -10.28
CA ASP A 123 -15.68 9.77 -9.61
C ASP A 123 -16.11 8.47 -10.29
N LEU A 124 -15.77 7.36 -9.66
CA LEU A 124 -15.94 6.01 -10.20
C LEU A 124 -17.43 5.67 -10.39
N ALA A 125 -18.25 5.89 -9.37
CA ALA A 125 -19.68 5.58 -9.43
C ALA A 125 -20.38 6.37 -10.54
N LYS A 126 -20.16 7.66 -10.59
CA LYS A 126 -20.75 8.55 -11.60
C LYS A 126 -20.29 8.21 -13.02
N ASN A 127 -19.05 7.78 -13.20
CA ASN A 127 -18.51 7.41 -14.52
C ASN A 127 -19.29 6.25 -15.17
N PHE A 128 -19.85 5.36 -14.34
CA PHE A 128 -20.66 4.22 -14.80
C PHE A 128 -22.17 4.40 -14.58
N GLY A 129 -22.62 5.63 -14.32
CA GLY A 129 -24.06 5.95 -14.22
C GLY A 129 -24.70 5.54 -12.89
N HIS A 130 -23.91 5.22 -11.87
CA HIS A 130 -24.40 4.94 -10.53
C HIS A 130 -24.45 6.23 -9.71
N ASN A 131 -25.43 6.34 -8.82
CA ASN A 131 -25.46 7.43 -7.85
C ASN A 131 -24.45 7.12 -6.73
N SER A 132 -23.70 8.15 -6.31
CA SER A 132 -22.82 8.02 -5.14
C SER A 132 -23.68 7.71 -3.91
N VAL A 133 -23.26 6.72 -3.12
CA VAL A 133 -23.91 6.43 -1.83
C VAL A 133 -23.42 7.52 -0.86
N ASP A 134 -24.34 8.24 -0.21
CA ASP A 134 -24.06 9.32 0.75
C ASP A 134 -23.21 10.47 0.19
N ASP A 135 -23.27 10.77 -1.13
CA ASP A 135 -22.46 11.79 -1.82
C ASP A 135 -20.94 11.60 -1.70
N GLU A 136 -20.47 10.42 -1.29
CA GLU A 136 -19.04 10.13 -1.17
C GLU A 136 -18.44 9.83 -2.55
N ILE A 137 -17.45 10.63 -2.95
CA ILE A 137 -16.73 10.48 -4.23
C ILE A 137 -15.65 9.41 -4.05
N ILE A 138 -15.63 8.43 -4.96
CA ILE A 138 -14.58 7.42 -5.05
C ILE A 138 -13.75 7.70 -6.29
N SER A 139 -12.50 8.12 -6.11
CA SER A 139 -11.55 8.29 -7.22
C SER A 139 -10.82 6.99 -7.48
N PHE A 140 -10.59 6.67 -8.76
CA PHE A 140 -9.93 5.45 -9.20
C PHE A 140 -8.79 5.77 -10.16
N TYR A 141 -7.63 5.16 -9.93
CA TYR A 141 -6.42 5.29 -10.75
C TYR A 141 -5.86 3.90 -11.01
N GLY A 142 -5.39 3.65 -12.24
CA GLY A 142 -4.81 2.36 -12.61
C GLY A 142 -3.67 2.52 -13.61
N VAL A 143 -2.65 1.65 -13.47
CA VAL A 143 -1.57 1.43 -14.43
C VAL A 143 -1.53 -0.07 -14.73
N PHE A 144 -1.48 -0.41 -16.00
CA PHE A 144 -1.55 -1.75 -16.55
C PHE A 144 -0.41 -1.90 -17.54
N ASP A 145 0.63 -2.60 -17.15
CA ASP A 145 1.81 -2.88 -17.96
C ASP A 145 1.57 -4.16 -18.74
N GLY A 146 1.38 -4.02 -20.05
CA GLY A 146 1.01 -5.10 -20.95
C GLY A 146 2.22 -5.82 -21.52
N HIS A 147 2.06 -7.12 -21.75
CA HIS A 147 3.09 -7.94 -22.44
C HIS A 147 2.46 -8.95 -23.40
N GLY A 148 3.21 -9.27 -24.46
CA GLY A 148 2.71 -10.16 -25.52
C GLY A 148 1.58 -9.55 -26.35
N GLY A 149 1.39 -8.23 -26.29
CA GLY A 149 0.35 -7.47 -26.94
C GLY A 149 -0.42 -6.58 -25.95
N LYS A 150 -1.06 -5.54 -26.47
CA LYS A 150 -1.76 -4.51 -25.68
C LYS A 150 -3.19 -4.91 -25.24
N ASP A 151 -3.71 -6.02 -25.75
CA ASP A 151 -5.14 -6.33 -25.64
C ASP A 151 -5.58 -6.59 -24.19
N ALA A 152 -4.78 -7.31 -23.40
CA ALA A 152 -5.05 -7.53 -21.98
C ALA A 152 -5.06 -6.23 -21.19
N ALA A 153 -4.04 -5.38 -21.37
CA ALA A 153 -3.93 -4.09 -20.67
C ALA A 153 -5.12 -3.17 -20.97
N HIS A 154 -5.50 -3.05 -22.25
CA HIS A 154 -6.68 -2.28 -22.65
C HIS A 154 -7.98 -2.88 -22.13
N TYR A 155 -8.12 -4.22 -22.17
CA TYR A 155 -9.31 -4.88 -21.66
C TYR A 155 -9.48 -4.63 -20.16
N VAL A 156 -8.42 -4.82 -19.38
CA VAL A 156 -8.45 -4.62 -17.92
C VAL A 156 -8.72 -3.15 -17.60
N ARG A 157 -8.07 -2.20 -18.27
CA ARG A 157 -8.32 -0.76 -18.12
C ARG A 157 -9.81 -0.42 -18.29
N ASP A 158 -10.46 -0.99 -19.31
CA ASP A 158 -11.82 -0.62 -19.66
C ASP A 158 -12.89 -1.38 -18.84
N ASN A 159 -12.57 -2.58 -18.33
CA ASN A 159 -13.54 -3.44 -17.66
C ASN A 159 -13.37 -3.53 -16.15
N LEU A 160 -12.16 -3.54 -15.60
CA LEU A 160 -11.95 -3.68 -14.15
C LEU A 160 -12.69 -2.61 -13.33
N PRO A 161 -12.65 -1.30 -13.69
CA PRO A 161 -13.38 -0.28 -12.94
C PRO A 161 -14.89 -0.52 -12.94
N ARG A 162 -15.44 -1.03 -14.06
CA ARG A 162 -16.86 -1.37 -14.19
C ARG A 162 -17.23 -2.57 -13.33
N VAL A 163 -16.44 -3.65 -13.38
CA VAL A 163 -16.66 -4.86 -12.56
C VAL A 163 -16.65 -4.52 -11.07
N ILE A 164 -15.79 -3.58 -10.64
CA ILE A 164 -15.78 -3.09 -9.26
C ILE A 164 -17.11 -2.41 -8.89
N VAL A 165 -17.63 -1.51 -9.73
CA VAL A 165 -18.86 -0.75 -9.44
C VAL A 165 -20.11 -1.61 -9.52
N GLU A 166 -20.13 -2.60 -10.41
CA GLU A 166 -21.25 -3.53 -10.61
C GLU A 166 -21.31 -4.63 -9.54
N ASP A 167 -20.30 -4.77 -8.69
CA ASP A 167 -20.32 -5.75 -7.59
C ASP A 167 -21.37 -5.37 -6.53
N ALA A 168 -22.14 -6.36 -6.08
CA ALA A 168 -23.27 -6.16 -5.16
C ALA A 168 -22.86 -5.57 -3.78
N ASP A 169 -21.62 -5.78 -3.36
CA ASP A 169 -21.10 -5.29 -2.08
C ASP A 169 -20.39 -3.91 -2.22
N PHE A 170 -20.36 -3.35 -3.43
CA PHE A 170 -19.82 -2.01 -3.66
C PHE A 170 -20.79 -0.94 -3.13
N PRO A 171 -20.33 0.12 -2.44
CA PRO A 171 -18.96 0.42 -2.02
C PRO A 171 -18.60 -0.05 -0.59
N LEU A 172 -19.42 -0.86 0.05
CA LEU A 172 -19.34 -1.16 1.49
C LEU A 172 -18.14 -2.05 1.86
N GLU A 173 -17.80 -3.04 1.04
CA GLU A 173 -16.75 -4.02 1.30
C GLU A 173 -15.63 -3.94 0.26
N LEU A 174 -15.06 -2.75 0.05
CA LEU A 174 -14.15 -2.45 -1.05
C LEU A 174 -12.96 -3.41 -1.20
N GLU A 175 -12.35 -3.87 -0.10
CA GLU A 175 -11.24 -4.83 -0.19
C GLU A 175 -11.67 -6.17 -0.79
N LYS A 176 -12.84 -6.67 -0.41
CA LYS A 176 -13.40 -7.92 -0.97
C LYS A 176 -13.84 -7.71 -2.42
N VAL A 177 -14.50 -6.59 -2.68
CA VAL A 177 -14.94 -6.21 -4.03
C VAL A 177 -13.77 -6.15 -4.98
N VAL A 178 -12.71 -5.40 -4.64
CA VAL A 178 -11.52 -5.24 -5.49
C VAL A 178 -10.85 -6.60 -5.74
N ARG A 179 -10.67 -7.42 -4.69
CA ARG A 179 -10.07 -8.75 -4.83
C ARG A 179 -10.85 -9.63 -5.80
N ARG A 180 -12.16 -9.71 -5.65
CA ARG A 180 -13.03 -10.49 -6.56
C ARG A 180 -13.00 -9.94 -7.98
N SER A 181 -13.03 -8.61 -8.12
CA SER A 181 -13.08 -7.95 -9.43
C SER A 181 -11.85 -8.20 -10.28
N PHE A 182 -10.64 -8.30 -9.67
CA PHE A 182 -9.44 -8.68 -10.40
C PHE A 182 -9.57 -10.09 -10.98
N VAL A 183 -9.94 -11.08 -10.16
CA VAL A 183 -10.12 -12.47 -10.59
C VAL A 183 -11.26 -12.59 -11.60
N GLN A 184 -12.38 -11.90 -11.39
CA GLN A 184 -13.50 -11.90 -12.31
C GLN A 184 -13.15 -11.27 -13.66
N THR A 185 -12.40 -10.15 -13.67
CA THR A 185 -11.96 -9.52 -14.91
C THR A 185 -11.02 -10.43 -15.69
N ASP A 186 -10.12 -11.14 -15.00
CA ASP A 186 -9.23 -12.12 -15.61
C ASP A 186 -9.99 -13.30 -16.23
N SER A 187 -10.99 -13.84 -15.52
CA SER A 187 -11.87 -14.91 -16.04
C SER A 187 -12.70 -14.46 -17.25
N GLN A 188 -13.23 -13.24 -17.23
CA GLN A 188 -13.95 -12.66 -18.36
C GLN A 188 -13.06 -12.45 -19.58
N PHE A 189 -11.78 -12.10 -19.36
CA PHE A 189 -10.80 -12.01 -20.45
C PHE A 189 -10.49 -13.41 -21.03
N ALA A 190 -10.39 -14.45 -20.19
CA ALA A 190 -10.23 -15.84 -20.64
C ALA A 190 -11.36 -16.30 -21.57
N GLU A 191 -12.62 -16.01 -21.20
CA GLU A 191 -13.79 -16.29 -22.04
C GLU A 191 -13.68 -15.61 -23.41
N ARG A 192 -13.21 -14.35 -23.43
CA ARG A 192 -13.00 -13.62 -24.67
C ARG A 192 -11.90 -14.23 -25.52
N CYS A 193 -10.78 -14.65 -24.89
CA CYS A 193 -9.68 -15.34 -25.59
C CYS A 193 -10.14 -16.65 -26.23
N SER A 194 -11.02 -17.42 -25.58
CA SER A 194 -11.53 -18.68 -26.12
C SER A 194 -12.37 -18.52 -27.42
N HIS A 195 -12.85 -17.31 -27.68
CA HIS A 195 -13.62 -16.97 -28.89
C HIS A 195 -12.80 -16.28 -29.99
N GLN A 196 -11.58 -15.87 -29.65
CA GLN A 196 -10.69 -15.14 -30.57
C GLN A 196 -9.24 -15.65 -30.40
N ASP A 197 -8.85 -16.60 -31.24
CA ASP A 197 -7.52 -17.25 -31.21
C ASP A 197 -6.31 -16.29 -31.27
N ALA A 198 -6.54 -14.99 -31.48
CA ALA A 198 -5.50 -13.96 -31.61
C ALA A 198 -5.17 -13.24 -30.30
N LEU A 199 -5.86 -13.50 -29.19
CA LEU A 199 -5.60 -12.80 -27.93
C LEU A 199 -4.63 -13.60 -27.06
N SER A 200 -3.33 -13.39 -27.28
CA SER A 200 -2.25 -14.04 -26.53
C SER A 200 -1.43 -13.03 -25.75
N SER A 201 -2.08 -12.27 -24.87
CA SER A 201 -1.42 -11.22 -24.06
C SER A 201 -1.76 -11.33 -22.59
N GLY A 202 -0.92 -10.73 -21.76
CA GLY A 202 -1.14 -10.52 -20.35
C GLY A 202 -0.88 -9.07 -19.94
N THR A 203 -1.19 -8.75 -18.71
CA THR A 203 -0.94 -7.44 -18.13
C THR A 203 -0.78 -7.52 -16.63
N THR A 204 0.13 -6.74 -16.08
CA THR A 204 0.08 -6.37 -14.66
C THR A 204 -1.16 -5.51 -14.40
N ALA A 205 -1.57 -5.38 -13.15
CA ALA A 205 -2.62 -4.45 -12.78
C ALA A 205 -2.33 -3.84 -11.42
N LEU A 206 -2.08 -2.54 -11.40
CA LEU A 206 -1.92 -1.76 -10.19
C LEU A 206 -2.98 -0.69 -10.14
N THR A 207 -3.80 -0.70 -9.09
CA THR A 207 -4.88 0.28 -8.91
C THR A 207 -4.80 0.97 -7.56
N ALA A 208 -5.24 2.22 -7.51
CA ALA A 208 -5.41 2.99 -6.29
C ALA A 208 -6.81 3.61 -6.25
N MET A 209 -7.53 3.39 -5.15
CA MET A 209 -8.85 3.95 -4.90
C MET A 209 -8.79 4.87 -3.69
N ILE A 210 -9.41 6.06 -3.82
CA ILE A 210 -9.46 7.03 -2.74
C ILE A 210 -10.92 7.36 -2.46
N PHE A 211 -11.33 7.16 -1.22
CA PHE A 211 -12.68 7.44 -0.74
C PHE A 211 -12.61 8.04 0.66
N GLY A 212 -13.18 9.24 0.83
CA GLY A 212 -13.00 10.02 2.03
C GLY A 212 -11.51 10.22 2.36
N ARG A 213 -11.04 9.59 3.44
CA ARG A 213 -9.62 9.60 3.85
C ARG A 213 -8.91 8.26 3.63
N SER A 214 -9.58 7.29 3.06
CA SER A 214 -9.00 5.97 2.83
C SER A 214 -8.34 5.91 1.47
N LEU A 215 -7.12 5.35 1.42
CA LEU A 215 -6.40 5.00 0.21
C LEU A 215 -6.23 3.49 0.19
N LEU A 216 -6.88 2.83 -0.75
CA LEU A 216 -6.74 1.40 -1.03
C LEU A 216 -5.89 1.22 -2.29
N VAL A 217 -4.78 0.49 -2.18
CA VAL A 217 -3.93 0.10 -3.30
C VAL A 217 -4.04 -1.41 -3.49
N ALA A 218 -4.24 -1.84 -4.74
CA ALA A 218 -4.31 -3.24 -5.14
C ALA A 218 -3.31 -3.49 -6.26
N ASN A 219 -2.44 -4.50 -6.11
CA ASN A 219 -1.39 -4.81 -7.07
C ASN A 219 -1.37 -6.30 -7.43
N ALA A 220 -1.30 -6.60 -8.73
CA ALA A 220 -0.97 -7.89 -9.31
C ALA A 220 0.06 -7.67 -10.42
N GLY A 221 1.34 -7.91 -10.12
CA GLY A 221 2.47 -7.69 -11.02
C GLY A 221 3.56 -6.82 -10.38
N ASP A 222 4.41 -6.23 -11.19
CA ASP A 222 5.59 -5.47 -10.78
C ASP A 222 5.54 -3.97 -11.09
N CYS A 223 4.37 -3.46 -11.48
CA CYS A 223 4.06 -2.05 -11.29
C CYS A 223 4.15 -1.68 -9.82
N ARG A 224 4.49 -0.43 -9.50
CA ARG A 224 4.66 -0.01 -8.12
C ARG A 224 3.99 1.32 -7.80
N ALA A 225 3.43 1.40 -6.56
CA ALA A 225 2.89 2.62 -5.98
C ALA A 225 3.72 3.07 -4.78
N VAL A 226 4.07 4.35 -4.74
CA VAL A 226 4.88 4.96 -3.67
C VAL A 226 4.23 6.25 -3.18
N LEU A 227 3.97 6.31 -1.89
CA LEU A 227 3.41 7.47 -1.20
C LEU A 227 4.53 8.37 -0.67
N SER A 228 4.40 9.68 -0.87
CA SER A 228 5.23 10.68 -0.18
C SER A 228 4.54 11.13 1.11
N ARG A 229 5.19 10.89 2.26
CA ARG A 229 4.78 11.43 3.56
C ARG A 229 5.90 12.29 4.12
N ARG A 230 5.69 13.61 4.17
CA ARG A 230 6.72 14.58 4.58
C ARG A 230 8.05 14.40 3.82
N GLY A 231 7.98 14.07 2.52
CA GLY A 231 9.14 13.80 1.69
C GLY A 231 9.81 12.45 1.92
N THR A 232 9.27 11.59 2.77
CA THR A 232 9.72 10.20 2.93
C THR A 232 8.90 9.28 2.05
N ALA A 233 9.57 8.41 1.30
CA ALA A 233 8.92 7.42 0.46
C ALA A 233 8.36 6.28 1.30
N ILE A 234 7.08 5.95 1.12
CA ILE A 234 6.40 4.81 1.72
C ILE A 234 5.91 3.92 0.59
N GLU A 235 6.39 2.69 0.55
CA GLU A 235 5.96 1.69 -0.42
C GLU A 235 4.51 1.28 -0.16
N MET A 236 3.66 1.41 -1.17
CA MET A 236 2.22 1.09 -1.09
C MET A 236 1.88 -0.22 -1.75
N SER A 237 2.74 -0.77 -2.59
CA SER A 237 2.63 -2.09 -3.21
C SER A 237 3.98 -2.78 -3.19
N LYS A 238 4.00 -4.10 -3.32
CA LYS A 238 5.20 -4.91 -3.53
C LYS A 238 5.20 -5.45 -4.95
N ASP A 239 6.36 -5.51 -5.56
CA ASP A 239 6.52 -6.12 -6.87
C ASP A 239 6.37 -7.63 -6.76
N HIS A 240 5.58 -8.23 -7.64
CA HIS A 240 5.40 -9.68 -7.71
C HIS A 240 6.37 -10.27 -8.75
N ARG A 241 7.63 -10.39 -8.36
CA ARG A 241 8.71 -10.97 -9.18
C ARG A 241 9.18 -12.31 -8.60
N THR A 242 9.76 -13.15 -9.42
CA THR A 242 10.24 -14.48 -9.05
C THR A 242 11.33 -14.50 -7.98
N CYS A 243 12.03 -13.37 -7.77
CA CYS A 243 13.01 -13.19 -6.69
C CYS A 243 12.35 -13.03 -5.31
N CYS A 244 11.04 -12.74 -5.23
CA CYS A 244 10.31 -12.59 -3.98
C CYS A 244 10.06 -13.98 -3.33
N LEU A 245 10.60 -14.19 -2.13
CA LEU A 245 10.53 -15.49 -1.44
C LEU A 245 9.10 -15.99 -1.20
N ASN A 246 8.16 -15.08 -0.89
CA ASN A 246 6.76 -15.44 -0.65
C ASN A 246 6.07 -15.90 -1.94
N GLU A 247 6.30 -15.19 -3.04
CA GLU A 247 5.78 -15.56 -4.36
C GLU A 247 6.39 -16.88 -4.82
N ARG A 248 7.70 -17.10 -4.63
CA ARG A 248 8.36 -18.35 -4.96
C ARG A 248 7.75 -19.54 -4.22
N LYS A 249 7.51 -19.41 -2.90
CA LYS A 249 6.86 -20.47 -2.11
C LYS A 249 5.43 -20.73 -2.60
N ARG A 250 4.67 -19.70 -2.95
CA ARG A 250 3.33 -19.84 -3.51
C ARG A 250 3.36 -20.61 -4.83
N ILE A 251 4.26 -20.22 -5.75
CA ILE A 251 4.45 -20.88 -7.05
C ILE A 251 4.77 -22.36 -6.86
N GLU A 252 5.77 -22.66 -6.04
CA GLU A 252 6.21 -24.05 -5.78
C GLU A 252 5.09 -24.89 -5.14
N SER A 253 4.26 -24.30 -4.26
CA SER A 253 3.12 -24.99 -3.64
C SER A 253 2.00 -25.32 -4.63
N LEU A 254 1.93 -24.60 -5.75
CA LEU A 254 0.94 -24.77 -6.82
C LEU A 254 1.52 -25.56 -8.02
N GLY A 255 2.69 -26.22 -7.83
CA GLY A 255 3.31 -27.07 -8.84
C GLY A 255 4.10 -26.33 -9.91
N GLY A 256 4.25 -25.00 -9.78
CA GLY A 256 5.13 -24.22 -10.65
C GLY A 256 6.59 -24.26 -10.19
N TYR A 257 7.46 -23.70 -11.01
CA TYR A 257 8.89 -23.58 -10.73
C TYR A 257 9.43 -22.23 -11.25
N VAL A 258 10.64 -21.87 -10.81
CA VAL A 258 11.35 -20.69 -11.30
C VAL A 258 12.61 -21.15 -12.00
N ASP A 259 12.78 -20.80 -13.27
CA ASP A 259 13.93 -21.10 -14.10
C ASP A 259 14.50 -19.82 -14.69
N ASP A 260 15.79 -19.58 -14.49
CA ASP A 260 16.53 -18.37 -14.93
C ASP A 260 15.82 -17.03 -14.63
N GLY A 261 15.11 -16.96 -13.50
CA GLY A 261 14.36 -15.76 -13.09
C GLY A 261 12.95 -15.66 -13.65
N TYR A 262 12.48 -16.64 -14.43
CA TYR A 262 11.15 -16.68 -15.03
C TYR A 262 10.26 -17.74 -14.39
N LEU A 263 8.98 -17.42 -14.23
CA LEU A 263 7.94 -18.35 -13.81
C LEU A 263 7.76 -19.41 -14.91
N ASN A 264 7.98 -20.69 -14.58
CA ASN A 264 7.98 -21.82 -15.50
C ASN A 264 8.85 -21.59 -16.76
N GLY A 265 9.91 -20.76 -16.64
CA GLY A 265 10.76 -20.36 -17.75
C GLY A 265 10.10 -19.46 -18.81
N GLN A 266 8.92 -18.88 -18.52
CA GLN A 266 8.11 -18.16 -19.51
C GLN A 266 7.88 -16.70 -19.15
N LEU A 267 7.58 -16.35 -17.88
CA LEU A 267 7.11 -15.02 -17.48
C LEU A 267 7.95 -14.43 -16.35
N ALA A 268 8.33 -13.16 -16.45
CA ALA A 268 9.15 -12.47 -15.45
C ALA A 268 8.35 -12.12 -14.18
N VAL A 269 7.03 -11.95 -14.30
CA VAL A 269 6.11 -11.64 -13.20
C VAL A 269 5.44 -12.91 -12.66
N THR A 270 5.01 -12.87 -11.40
CA THR A 270 4.35 -14.00 -10.73
C THR A 270 2.87 -13.79 -10.53
N ARG A 271 2.37 -12.58 -10.82
CA ARG A 271 0.95 -12.24 -10.86
C ARG A 271 0.67 -11.36 -12.06
N ALA A 272 -0.39 -11.70 -12.79
CA ALA A 272 -0.88 -10.98 -13.96
C ALA A 272 -2.33 -11.37 -14.29
N LEU A 273 -3.01 -10.52 -15.03
CA LEU A 273 -4.27 -10.81 -15.69
C LEU A 273 -3.99 -11.18 -17.16
N GLY A 274 -4.75 -12.08 -17.75
CA GLY A 274 -4.47 -12.62 -19.08
C GLY A 274 -3.51 -13.80 -19.03
N ASP A 275 -2.67 -13.96 -20.05
CA ASP A 275 -1.71 -15.07 -20.21
C ASP A 275 -2.33 -16.47 -20.25
N TRP A 276 -3.60 -16.57 -20.61
CA TRP A 276 -4.33 -17.84 -20.66
C TRP A 276 -3.84 -18.79 -21.75
N HIS A 277 -3.05 -18.31 -22.70
CA HIS A 277 -2.40 -19.08 -23.74
C HIS A 277 -1.13 -19.82 -23.24
N LEU A 278 -0.61 -19.46 -22.07
CA LEU A 278 0.61 -20.07 -21.50
C LEU A 278 0.23 -21.32 -20.70
N GLU A 279 0.62 -22.50 -21.25
CA GLU A 279 0.28 -23.79 -20.63
C GLU A 279 0.90 -23.96 -19.24
N GLY A 280 0.11 -24.45 -18.29
CA GLY A 280 0.55 -24.76 -16.92
C GLY A 280 0.78 -23.56 -16.02
N LEU A 281 0.43 -22.32 -16.46
CA LEU A 281 0.52 -21.13 -15.64
C LEU A 281 -0.78 -20.80 -14.92
N LYS A 282 -1.92 -20.97 -15.58
CA LYS A 282 -3.25 -20.72 -15.02
C LYS A 282 -4.13 -21.96 -15.12
N GLU A 283 -4.95 -22.16 -14.09
CA GLU A 283 -5.96 -23.20 -14.04
C GLU A 283 -7.31 -22.59 -13.65
N VAL A 284 -8.39 -23.10 -14.24
CA VAL A 284 -9.75 -22.69 -13.90
C VAL A 284 -10.17 -23.36 -12.59
N GLY A 285 -10.54 -22.57 -11.59
CA GLY A 285 -11.01 -23.05 -10.29
C GLY A 285 -10.02 -22.81 -9.14
N GLU A 286 -10.37 -23.29 -7.98
CA GLU A 286 -9.53 -23.27 -6.77
C GLU A 286 -8.64 -24.53 -6.71
N PRO A 287 -7.34 -24.38 -6.40
CA PRO A 287 -6.62 -23.21 -5.91
C PRO A 287 -6.04 -22.29 -6.98
N GLY A 288 -6.34 -22.50 -8.25
CA GLY A 288 -5.73 -21.76 -9.35
C GLY A 288 -4.32 -22.23 -9.71
N GLY A 289 -3.71 -21.63 -10.74
CA GLY A 289 -2.36 -21.95 -11.19
C GLY A 289 -1.25 -21.12 -10.53
N PRO A 290 0.02 -21.38 -10.88
CA PRO A 290 1.18 -20.63 -10.36
C PRO A 290 1.16 -19.14 -10.71
N LEU A 291 0.56 -18.74 -11.83
CA LEU A 291 0.31 -17.36 -12.17
C LEU A 291 -1.06 -16.91 -11.63
N SER A 292 -1.08 -15.94 -10.72
CA SER A 292 -2.29 -15.49 -10.05
C SER A 292 -2.74 -14.12 -10.53
N ALA A 293 -4.05 -13.94 -10.75
CA ALA A 293 -4.66 -12.64 -10.95
C ALA A 293 -5.08 -11.98 -9.62
N GLU A 294 -4.98 -12.68 -8.49
CA GLU A 294 -5.38 -12.16 -7.18
C GLU A 294 -4.43 -11.05 -6.72
N PRO A 295 -4.94 -9.83 -6.41
CA PRO A 295 -4.10 -8.72 -6.01
C PRO A 295 -3.65 -8.83 -4.55
N GLU A 296 -2.46 -8.32 -4.23
CA GLU A 296 -2.09 -7.92 -2.88
C GLU A 296 -2.71 -6.54 -2.58
N LEU A 297 -3.38 -6.43 -1.42
CA LEU A 297 -4.09 -5.21 -1.02
C LEU A 297 -3.35 -4.51 0.12
N LYS A 298 -3.30 -3.17 0.06
CA LYS A 298 -2.84 -2.33 1.16
C LYS A 298 -3.75 -1.12 1.30
N MET A 299 -4.36 -0.99 2.49
CA MET A 299 -5.20 0.15 2.83
C MET A 299 -4.57 0.99 3.94
N ILE A 300 -4.64 2.31 3.80
CA ILE A 300 -4.20 3.28 4.81
C ILE A 300 -5.20 4.42 4.95
N THR A 301 -5.17 5.08 6.10
CA THR A 301 -5.88 6.34 6.31
C THR A 301 -4.94 7.51 6.03
N LEU A 302 -5.32 8.36 5.07
CA LEU A 302 -4.60 9.57 4.69
C LEU A 302 -4.61 10.61 5.82
N THR A 303 -3.49 11.28 5.97
CA THR A 303 -3.26 12.35 6.92
C THR A 303 -2.81 13.62 6.19
N LYS A 304 -2.80 14.76 6.89
CA LYS A 304 -2.25 16.02 6.35
C LYS A 304 -0.76 15.97 5.98
N GLU A 305 -0.07 14.90 6.38
CA GLU A 305 1.35 14.69 6.11
C GLU A 305 1.60 13.94 4.80
N ASP A 306 0.55 13.30 4.27
CA ASP A 306 0.59 12.60 3.00
C ASP A 306 0.47 13.62 1.86
N GLU A 307 1.51 13.70 1.04
CA GLU A 307 1.66 14.76 0.05
C GLU A 307 1.09 14.33 -1.30
N PHE A 308 1.55 13.20 -1.81
CA PHE A 308 1.13 12.64 -3.10
C PHE A 308 1.46 11.15 -3.21
N LEU A 309 0.81 10.48 -4.15
CA LEU A 309 1.06 9.11 -4.58
C LEU A 309 1.65 9.11 -5.98
N ILE A 310 2.69 8.32 -6.22
CA ILE A 310 3.24 8.01 -7.54
C ILE A 310 2.89 6.56 -7.86
N ILE A 311 2.29 6.32 -9.02
CA ILE A 311 1.98 5.00 -9.56
C ILE A 311 2.70 4.91 -10.90
N GLY A 312 3.40 3.82 -11.19
CA GLY A 312 4.11 3.65 -12.45
C GLY A 312 4.35 2.21 -12.83
N SER A 313 4.59 1.97 -14.12
CA SER A 313 5.11 0.71 -14.66
C SER A 313 6.59 0.53 -14.33
N ASP A 314 7.14 -0.66 -14.55
CA ASP A 314 8.52 -1.00 -14.22
C ASP A 314 9.54 -0.17 -15.03
N GLY A 315 9.19 0.32 -16.22
CA GLY A 315 10.00 1.27 -16.98
C GLY A 315 10.39 2.54 -16.20
N ILE A 316 9.62 2.91 -15.16
CA ILE A 316 9.99 3.96 -14.20
C ILE A 316 10.85 3.38 -13.07
N TRP A 317 10.40 2.28 -12.45
CA TRP A 317 10.94 1.80 -11.18
C TRP A 317 12.28 1.09 -11.29
N ASP A 318 12.62 0.57 -12.45
CA ASP A 318 13.95 0.01 -12.73
C ASP A 318 15.05 1.10 -12.75
N PHE A 319 14.65 2.38 -12.96
CA PHE A 319 15.57 3.52 -13.04
C PHE A 319 15.44 4.51 -11.86
N PHE A 320 14.43 4.32 -11.01
CA PHE A 320 14.23 5.14 -9.80
C PHE A 320 14.08 4.27 -8.56
N SER A 321 14.86 4.54 -7.52
CA SER A 321 14.47 4.08 -6.19
C SER A 321 13.25 4.85 -5.68
N ASN A 322 12.48 4.27 -4.76
CA ASN A 322 11.28 4.88 -4.19
C ASN A 322 11.57 6.31 -3.68
N GLN A 323 12.68 6.51 -2.93
CA GLN A 323 13.04 7.82 -2.41
C GLN A 323 13.47 8.80 -3.50
N ASN A 324 14.23 8.35 -4.50
CA ASN A 324 14.64 9.23 -5.60
C ASN A 324 13.44 9.72 -6.42
N ALA A 325 12.42 8.89 -6.63
CA ALA A 325 11.19 9.30 -7.29
C ALA A 325 10.43 10.35 -6.47
N VAL A 326 10.33 10.15 -5.15
CA VAL A 326 9.70 11.12 -4.24
C VAL A 326 10.47 12.45 -4.22
N ASP A 327 11.79 12.43 -4.08
CA ASP A 327 12.62 13.64 -4.05
C ASP A 327 12.53 14.41 -5.37
N PHE A 328 12.59 13.70 -6.50
CA PHE A 328 12.45 14.27 -7.83
C PHE A 328 11.08 14.95 -7.99
N THR A 329 10.01 14.21 -7.74
CA THR A 329 8.63 14.72 -7.89
C THR A 329 8.37 15.89 -6.95
N ARG A 330 8.79 15.80 -5.70
CA ARG A 330 8.65 16.87 -4.73
C ARG A 330 9.30 18.18 -5.19
N LYS A 331 10.52 18.08 -5.73
CA LYS A 331 11.24 19.22 -6.29
C LYS A 331 10.46 19.84 -7.45
N ARG A 332 9.93 19.03 -8.38
CA ARG A 332 9.17 19.51 -9.54
C ARG A 332 7.85 20.17 -9.12
N LEU A 333 7.11 19.57 -8.18
CA LEU A 333 5.90 20.18 -7.63
C LEU A 333 6.19 21.53 -6.96
N GLN A 334 7.31 21.68 -6.26
CA GLN A 334 7.72 22.96 -5.69
C GLN A 334 8.08 24.01 -6.74
N GLU A 335 8.53 23.60 -7.93
CA GLU A 335 8.87 24.50 -9.03
C GLU A 335 7.62 25.03 -9.77
N HIS A 336 6.62 24.17 -10.05
CA HIS A 336 5.50 24.54 -10.93
C HIS A 336 4.12 24.03 -10.49
N ASN A 337 4.02 23.14 -9.50
CA ASN A 337 2.78 22.56 -8.97
C ASN A 337 1.82 21.95 -10.03
N ASP A 338 2.37 21.45 -11.11
CA ASP A 338 1.66 20.80 -12.22
C ASP A 338 1.96 19.29 -12.23
N LEU A 339 0.95 18.47 -11.91
CA LEU A 339 1.09 17.02 -11.79
C LEU A 339 1.36 16.34 -13.15
N ARG A 340 0.72 16.81 -14.21
CA ARG A 340 0.91 16.27 -15.54
C ARG A 340 2.33 16.54 -16.05
N LEU A 341 2.83 17.75 -15.81
CA LEU A 341 4.21 18.10 -16.14
C LEU A 341 5.20 17.29 -15.27
N CYS A 342 4.87 17.01 -14.00
CA CYS A 342 5.69 16.11 -13.17
C CYS A 342 5.74 14.69 -13.74
N CYS A 343 4.59 14.11 -14.15
CA CYS A 343 4.55 12.80 -14.79
C CYS A 343 5.40 12.77 -16.06
N LYS A 344 5.28 13.78 -16.90
CA LYS A 344 6.10 13.91 -18.08
C LYS A 344 7.60 13.95 -17.75
N GLN A 345 7.99 14.75 -16.77
CA GLN A 345 9.38 14.93 -16.39
C GLN A 345 10.00 13.70 -15.74
N ILE A 346 9.24 12.89 -14.97
CA ILE A 346 9.77 11.65 -14.40
C ILE A 346 10.00 10.60 -15.50
N VAL A 347 9.08 10.51 -16.47
CA VAL A 347 9.23 9.64 -17.65
C VAL A 347 10.44 10.06 -18.47
N GLU A 348 10.57 11.34 -18.84
CA GLU A 348 11.73 11.87 -19.56
C GLU A 348 13.06 11.62 -18.82
N GLU A 349 13.05 11.73 -17.50
CA GLU A 349 14.22 11.46 -16.67
C GLU A 349 14.56 9.96 -16.64
N ALA A 350 13.57 9.05 -16.60
CA ALA A 350 13.81 7.60 -16.71
C ALA A 350 14.44 7.25 -18.07
N ILE A 351 13.92 7.80 -19.17
CA ILE A 351 14.50 7.65 -20.51
C ILE A 351 15.96 8.18 -20.54
N ARG A 352 16.22 9.33 -19.96
CA ARG A 352 17.56 9.90 -19.86
C ARG A 352 18.52 9.03 -19.04
N ARG A 353 18.02 8.24 -18.09
CA ARG A 353 18.78 7.25 -17.31
C ARG A 353 18.98 5.93 -18.03
N GLY A 354 18.41 5.78 -19.21
CA GLY A 354 18.59 4.62 -20.09
C GLY A 354 17.39 3.67 -20.14
N ALA A 355 16.22 4.08 -19.62
CA ALA A 355 15.00 3.29 -19.79
C ALA A 355 14.66 3.14 -21.27
N SER A 356 14.37 1.91 -21.69
CA SER A 356 14.01 1.56 -23.07
C SER A 356 12.67 0.84 -23.16
N ASP A 357 12.01 0.60 -22.04
CA ASP A 357 10.67 0.00 -21.99
C ASP A 357 9.57 1.04 -22.20
N ASN A 358 8.32 0.58 -22.30
CA ASN A 358 7.17 1.46 -22.14
C ASN A 358 7.21 2.09 -20.73
N LEU A 359 6.81 3.33 -20.62
CA LEU A 359 6.89 4.09 -19.39
C LEU A 359 5.55 4.77 -19.14
N THR A 360 4.93 4.45 -18.03
CA THR A 360 3.69 5.09 -17.60
C THR A 360 3.81 5.58 -16.16
N ALA A 361 3.44 6.84 -15.93
CA ALA A 361 3.38 7.45 -14.61
C ALA A 361 2.03 8.12 -14.40
N VAL A 362 1.41 7.82 -13.25
CA VAL A 362 0.22 8.51 -12.74
C VAL A 362 0.57 9.08 -11.37
N MET A 363 0.26 10.36 -11.15
CA MET A 363 0.47 11.02 -9.87
C MET A 363 -0.84 11.56 -9.33
N VAL A 364 -1.05 11.37 -8.02
CA VAL A 364 -2.22 11.86 -7.30
C VAL A 364 -1.76 12.69 -6.11
N SER A 365 -2.11 13.98 -6.08
CA SER A 365 -1.84 14.87 -4.96
C SER A 365 -3.05 14.93 -4.02
N PHE A 366 -2.77 14.99 -2.73
CA PHE A 366 -3.79 15.13 -1.66
C PHE A 366 -3.97 16.58 -1.19
N HIS A 367 -3.25 17.52 -1.82
CA HIS A 367 -3.28 18.95 -1.50
C HIS A 367 -3.41 19.80 -2.76
N GLN A 368 -4.01 21.00 -2.61
CA GLN A 368 -4.08 21.99 -3.70
C GLN A 368 -2.73 22.66 -3.96
N GLU A 369 -1.94 22.83 -2.92
CA GLU A 369 -0.64 23.51 -2.99
C GLU A 369 0.51 22.50 -3.09
N ALA A 370 1.63 23.00 -3.58
CA ALA A 370 2.87 22.24 -3.67
C ALA A 370 3.38 21.83 -2.27
N PRO A 371 4.08 20.68 -2.17
CA PRO A 371 4.67 20.24 -0.92
C PRO A 371 5.62 21.32 -0.33
N PRO A 372 5.59 21.56 1.00
CA PRO A 372 6.45 22.55 1.63
C PRO A 372 7.93 22.18 1.50
N GLN A 373 8.80 23.18 1.47
CA GLN A 373 10.25 22.92 1.55
C GLN A 373 10.57 22.28 2.91
N LEU A 374 11.29 21.16 2.88
CA LEU A 374 11.80 20.56 4.10
C LEU A 374 12.82 21.54 4.71
N ARG A 375 12.49 22.08 5.86
CA ARG A 375 13.48 22.80 6.65
C ARG A 375 14.51 21.76 7.10
N VAL A 376 15.62 21.68 6.39
CA VAL A 376 16.80 21.02 6.92
C VAL A 376 17.22 21.86 8.13
N ASN A 377 16.83 21.44 9.32
CA ASN A 377 17.48 21.93 10.53
C ASN A 377 18.93 21.50 10.37
N ARG A 378 19.77 22.41 9.90
CA ARG A 378 21.21 22.29 10.00
C ARG A 378 21.56 22.43 11.50
N THR A 379 21.16 21.41 12.27
CA THR A 379 21.72 21.21 13.60
C THR A 379 23.15 20.77 13.39
N GLY A 380 24.06 21.76 13.58
CA GLY A 380 25.49 21.51 13.65
C GLY A 380 26.07 21.07 12.32
N ARG A 381 26.68 22.01 11.62
CA ARG A 381 27.83 21.69 10.76
C ARG A 381 28.77 20.88 11.66
N VAL A 382 28.73 19.56 11.55
CA VAL A 382 29.83 18.73 12.02
C VAL A 382 31.00 19.19 11.15
N GLU A 383 31.77 20.12 11.69
CA GLU A 383 33.07 20.37 11.16
C GLU A 383 33.79 19.03 11.24
N ARG A 384 33.87 18.35 10.11
CA ARG A 384 34.82 17.27 9.93
C ARG A 384 36.20 17.92 9.95
N SER A 385 36.67 18.24 11.15
CA SER A 385 38.08 18.49 11.37
C SER A 385 38.76 17.16 11.14
N ILE A 386 39.32 16.99 9.94
CA ILE A 386 40.32 15.95 9.74
C ILE A 386 41.43 16.29 10.70
N SER A 387 41.66 15.44 11.70
CA SER A 387 42.73 15.65 12.66
C SER A 387 44.05 15.76 11.89
N ALA A 388 44.97 16.57 12.39
CA ALA A 388 46.31 16.70 11.79
C ALA A 388 46.99 15.32 11.59
N GLU A 389 46.70 14.36 12.49
CA GLU A 389 47.12 12.95 12.38
C GLU A 389 46.44 12.22 11.18
N GLY A 390 45.14 12.45 10.91
CA GLY A 390 44.45 11.88 9.76
C GLY A 390 45.02 12.41 8.44
N LEU A 391 45.34 13.69 8.36
CA LEU A 391 46.04 14.31 7.22
C LEU A 391 47.44 13.77 7.03
N HIS A 392 48.19 13.56 8.12
CA HIS A 392 49.51 12.97 8.08
C HIS A 392 49.50 11.51 7.61
N SER A 393 48.54 10.70 8.10
CA SER A 393 48.39 9.31 7.67
C SER A 393 48.01 9.20 6.18
N LEU A 394 47.17 10.10 5.68
CA LEU A 394 46.79 10.17 4.25
C LEU A 394 48.01 10.58 3.39
N ARG A 395 48.82 11.48 3.88
CA ARG A 395 50.05 11.95 3.19
C ARG A 395 51.09 10.84 3.07
N VAL A 396 51.33 10.10 4.15
CA VAL A 396 52.25 8.94 4.18
C VAL A 396 51.76 7.82 3.21
N LEU A 397 50.43 7.60 3.09
CA LEU A 397 49.88 6.65 2.16
C LEU A 397 50.00 7.09 0.68
N LEU A 398 50.00 8.38 0.41
CA LEU A 398 50.12 8.92 -0.95
C LEU A 398 51.59 9.11 -1.42
N GLU A 399 52.54 9.30 -0.49
CA GLU A 399 53.95 9.46 -0.76
C GLU A 399 54.73 8.13 -0.76
N GLY A 400 54.06 6.99 -0.43
CA GLY A 400 54.66 5.64 -0.35
C GLY A 400 54.40 4.72 -1.56
N GLN A 401 54.07 5.28 -2.75
CA GLN A 401 54.02 4.56 -4.00
C GLN A 401 55.11 4.98 -4.93
#